data_a9ac017becbd862344098aedb6f8e721
#
_entry.id   a9ac017becbd862344098aedb6f8e721
#
_cell.length_a   1.000
_cell.length_b   1.000
_cell.length_c   1.000
_cell.angle_alpha   90.00
_cell.angle_beta   90.00
_cell.angle_gamma   90.00
#
_symmetry.space_group_name_H-M   'P 1'
#
loop_
_entity.id
_entity.type
_entity.pdbx_description
1 polymer ?
#
loop_
_entity_poly.entity_id
_entity_poly.type
_entity_poly.pdbx_seq_one_letter_code
_entity_poly.pdbx_strand_id
1 'polypeptide(L)'
;IDKLEPGLMPTLLEKAGEQGLLGASIPEDLGGLGKDFITSTLVNEALGGGFSFSVAVAAHTGIGTLPILYFGTEEQKKKYIPKLATGEWKGAYGLTEPNSGSDALGAKSTATLSADGKHYILNGQKCWITNGGFADVYTVFAKIDGDKFSTFIIEKGFEGFTQGPEEHKMGIKGSSTVQLYFQDCKV
;
A
#
# COMPACT_ATOMS: atom_id res chain seq x y z
N ILE A 1 -16.01 1.30 14.16
CA ILE A 1 -14.82 0.66 13.54
C ILE A 1 -15.09 -0.81 13.17
N ASP A 2 -16.15 -1.43 13.69
CA ASP A 2 -16.53 -2.82 13.36
C ASP A 2 -17.38 -2.96 12.08
N LYS A 3 -17.66 -1.84 11.43
CA LYS A 3 -18.37 -1.79 10.14
C LYS A 3 -17.55 -0.96 9.18
N LEU A 4 -17.59 -1.34 7.91
CA LEU A 4 -17.03 -0.53 6.84
C LEU A 4 -17.98 0.65 6.57
N GLU A 5 -17.61 1.84 7.03
CA GLU A 5 -18.33 3.07 6.76
C GLU A 5 -17.58 3.87 5.70
N PRO A 6 -18.22 4.27 4.61
CA PRO A 6 -17.57 5.05 3.55
C PRO A 6 -16.90 6.32 4.12
N GLY A 7 -15.63 6.52 3.79
CA GLY A 7 -14.86 7.69 4.21
C GLY A 7 -14.34 7.69 5.67
N LEU A 8 -14.85 6.82 6.54
CA LEU A 8 -14.42 6.83 7.95
C LEU A 8 -12.93 6.48 8.08
N MET A 9 -12.48 5.38 7.50
CA MET A 9 -11.09 4.94 7.64
C MET A 9 -10.07 5.92 7.04
N PRO A 10 -10.26 6.45 5.81
CA PRO A 10 -9.42 7.51 5.28
C PRO A 10 -9.33 8.74 6.21
N THR A 11 -10.46 9.21 6.76
CA THR A 11 -10.49 10.35 7.69
C THR A 11 -9.73 10.05 9.00
N LEU A 12 -9.83 8.82 9.53
CA LEU A 12 -9.08 8.43 10.73
C LEU A 12 -7.57 8.38 10.45
N LEU A 13 -7.15 7.90 9.27
CA LEU A 13 -5.76 7.92 8.86
C LEU A 13 -5.23 9.36 8.71
N GLU A 14 -6.00 10.27 8.12
CA GLU A 14 -5.65 11.69 8.04
C GLU A 14 -5.42 12.28 9.43
N LYS A 15 -6.35 12.08 10.35
CA LYS A 15 -6.20 12.53 11.75
C LYS A 15 -5.00 11.93 12.45
N ALA A 16 -4.67 10.67 12.18
CA ALA A 16 -3.45 10.03 12.70
C ALA A 16 -2.20 10.67 12.10
N GLY A 17 -2.22 11.03 10.83
CA GLY A 17 -1.16 11.77 10.16
C GLY A 17 -0.96 13.17 10.75
N GLU A 18 -2.05 13.93 11.01
CA GLU A 18 -2.01 15.24 11.69
C GLU A 18 -1.35 15.17 13.06
N GLN A 19 -1.46 14.04 13.76
CA GLN A 19 -0.79 13.77 15.04
C GLN A 19 0.64 13.22 14.88
N GLY A 20 1.15 13.09 13.66
CA GLY A 20 2.47 12.54 13.35
C GLY A 20 2.61 11.02 13.50
N LEU A 21 1.51 10.29 13.80
CA LEU A 21 1.56 8.86 14.07
C LEU A 21 1.93 8.04 12.82
N LEU A 22 1.53 8.50 11.63
CA LEU A 22 1.85 7.81 10.38
C LEU A 22 3.30 8.03 9.94
N GLY A 23 3.89 9.16 10.34
CA GLY A 23 5.25 9.56 10.01
C GLY A 23 6.27 9.30 11.14
N ALA A 24 5.93 8.55 12.19
CA ALA A 24 6.77 8.41 13.38
C ALA A 24 8.21 7.99 13.07
N SER A 25 8.43 6.99 12.22
CA SER A 25 9.75 6.50 11.83
C SER A 25 10.26 7.02 10.48
N ILE A 26 9.49 7.87 9.82
CA ILE A 26 9.92 8.51 8.56
C ILE A 26 10.94 9.61 8.91
N PRO A 27 12.06 9.73 8.15
CA PRO A 27 13.04 10.80 8.32
C PRO A 27 12.41 12.20 8.27
N GLU A 28 12.98 13.14 9.03
CA GLU A 28 12.46 14.53 9.13
C GLU A 28 12.53 15.28 7.78
N ASP A 29 13.55 15.02 6.98
CA ASP A 29 13.72 15.59 5.63
C ASP A 29 12.69 15.08 4.61
N LEU A 30 12.00 14.00 4.95
CA LEU A 30 10.87 13.45 4.19
C LEU A 30 9.50 13.67 4.88
N GLY A 31 9.44 14.58 5.84
CA GLY A 31 8.20 15.00 6.49
C GLY A 31 7.75 14.15 7.67
N GLY A 32 8.60 13.27 8.18
CA GLY A 32 8.33 12.44 9.36
C GLY A 32 8.88 13.03 10.65
N LEU A 33 8.86 12.22 11.73
CA LEU A 33 9.36 12.60 13.06
C LEU A 33 10.75 12.02 13.38
N GLY A 34 11.33 11.21 12.50
CA GLY A 34 12.67 10.63 12.65
C GLY A 34 12.85 9.76 13.90
N LYS A 35 11.76 9.18 14.42
CA LYS A 35 11.82 8.36 15.64
C LYS A 35 12.29 6.94 15.32
N ASP A 36 12.82 6.30 16.35
CA ASP A 36 13.34 4.94 16.26
C ASP A 36 12.25 3.86 16.16
N PHE A 37 12.68 2.63 15.92
CA PHE A 37 11.80 1.47 15.82
C PHE A 37 11.03 1.19 17.12
N ILE A 38 11.62 1.50 18.30
CA ILE A 38 10.97 1.30 19.59
C ILE A 38 9.76 2.22 19.69
N THR A 39 9.90 3.48 19.31
CA THR A 39 8.78 4.45 19.27
C THR A 39 7.66 3.96 18.35
N SER A 40 7.99 3.47 17.14
CA SER A 40 6.99 2.93 16.22
C SER A 40 6.28 1.70 16.81
N THR A 41 7.01 0.84 17.53
CA THR A 41 6.43 -0.32 18.21
C THR A 41 5.45 0.09 19.31
N LEU A 42 5.80 1.09 20.13
CA LEU A 42 4.91 1.64 21.16
C LEU A 42 3.64 2.27 20.57
N VAL A 43 3.77 2.97 19.45
CA VAL A 43 2.60 3.49 18.72
C VAL A 43 1.69 2.35 18.26
N ASN A 44 2.26 1.30 17.66
CA ASN A 44 1.48 0.14 17.22
C ASN A 44 0.83 -0.60 18.38
N GLU A 45 1.51 -0.75 19.52
CA GLU A 45 0.94 -1.34 20.74
C GLU A 45 -0.25 -0.51 21.25
N ALA A 46 -0.09 0.81 21.35
CA ALA A 46 -1.16 1.71 21.80
C ALA A 46 -2.38 1.67 20.86
N LEU A 47 -2.16 1.51 19.55
CA LEU A 47 -3.22 1.40 18.54
C LEU A 47 -3.87 0.00 18.50
N GLY A 48 -3.27 -1.02 19.15
CA GLY A 48 -3.73 -2.41 19.09
C GLY A 48 -5.20 -2.61 19.43
N GLY A 49 -5.75 -1.84 20.38
CA GLY A 49 -7.17 -1.84 20.72
C GLY A 49 -8.11 -1.27 19.65
N GLY A 50 -7.57 -0.68 18.58
CA GLY A 50 -8.34 -0.10 17.47
C GLY A 50 -8.82 -1.11 16.43
N PHE A 51 -8.46 -2.39 16.57
CA PHE A 51 -8.83 -3.48 15.66
C PHE A 51 -8.68 -3.12 14.17
N SER A 52 -9.77 -2.84 13.46
CA SER A 52 -9.77 -2.48 12.04
C SER A 52 -8.87 -1.25 11.73
N PHE A 53 -8.85 -0.27 12.63
CA PHE A 53 -8.00 0.90 12.48
C PHE A 53 -6.51 0.55 12.62
N SER A 54 -6.16 -0.29 13.60
CA SER A 54 -4.77 -0.76 13.78
C SER A 54 -4.24 -1.45 12.54
N VAL A 55 -5.06 -2.31 11.93
CA VAL A 55 -4.69 -3.01 10.68
C VAL A 55 -4.49 -2.02 9.53
N ALA A 56 -5.38 -1.03 9.39
CA ALA A 56 -5.25 -0.02 8.36
C ALA A 56 -3.98 0.83 8.53
N VAL A 57 -3.67 1.26 9.77
CA VAL A 57 -2.43 1.99 10.10
C VAL A 57 -1.21 1.14 9.80
N ALA A 58 -1.17 -0.12 10.28
CA ALA A 58 -0.03 -1.01 10.09
C ALA A 58 0.24 -1.30 8.61
N ALA A 59 -0.81 -1.52 7.82
CA ALA A 59 -0.66 -1.71 6.38
C ALA A 59 -0.14 -0.44 5.69
N HIS A 60 -0.63 0.73 6.08
CA HIS A 60 -0.20 2.01 5.54
C HIS A 60 1.25 2.33 5.91
N THR A 61 1.59 2.38 7.20
CA THR A 61 2.90 2.80 7.70
C THR A 61 4.00 1.77 7.44
N GLY A 62 3.64 0.49 7.44
CA GLY A 62 4.56 -0.63 7.21
C GLY A 62 4.70 -0.94 5.73
N ILE A 63 3.95 -1.93 5.27
CA ILE A 63 4.12 -2.52 3.93
C ILE A 63 3.74 -1.59 2.77
N GLY A 64 2.86 -0.61 3.00
CA GLY A 64 2.49 0.39 1.98
C GLY A 64 3.53 1.49 1.79
N THR A 65 4.26 1.88 2.85
CA THR A 65 5.19 3.03 2.85
C THR A 65 6.66 2.61 2.83
N LEU A 66 7.06 1.66 3.67
CA LEU A 66 8.49 1.33 3.85
C LEU A 66 9.20 0.80 2.60
N PRO A 67 8.58 0.04 1.69
CA PRO A 67 9.24 -0.35 0.45
C PRO A 67 9.66 0.87 -0.39
N ILE A 68 8.83 1.90 -0.45
CA ILE A 68 9.16 3.14 -1.16
C ILE A 68 10.29 3.88 -0.43
N LEU A 69 10.23 3.97 0.91
CA LEU A 69 11.23 4.63 1.71
C LEU A 69 12.62 3.97 1.56
N TYR A 70 12.69 2.64 1.60
CA TYR A 70 13.97 1.94 1.62
C TYR A 70 14.53 1.66 0.22
N PHE A 71 13.69 1.47 -0.77
CA PHE A 71 14.09 0.99 -2.10
C PHE A 71 13.71 1.91 -3.25
N GLY A 72 12.91 2.94 -3.00
CA GLY A 72 12.56 3.94 -4.00
C GLY A 72 13.75 4.80 -4.42
N THR A 73 13.69 5.36 -5.63
CA THR A 73 14.62 6.41 -6.05
C THR A 73 14.39 7.67 -5.22
N GLU A 74 15.35 8.58 -5.21
CA GLU A 74 15.21 9.86 -4.48
C GLU A 74 14.03 10.69 -4.98
N GLU A 75 13.71 10.61 -6.27
CA GLU A 75 12.53 11.24 -6.86
C GLU A 75 11.22 10.62 -6.35
N GLN A 76 11.17 9.28 -6.29
CA GLN A 76 10.02 8.55 -5.76
C GLN A 76 9.83 8.85 -4.27
N LYS A 77 10.88 8.82 -3.47
CA LYS A 77 10.82 9.16 -2.04
C LYS A 77 10.26 10.56 -1.84
N LYS A 78 10.81 11.56 -2.53
CA LYS A 78 10.35 12.95 -2.44
C LYS A 78 8.90 13.15 -2.89
N LYS A 79 8.43 12.37 -3.86
CA LYS A 79 7.06 12.45 -4.36
C LYS A 79 6.05 11.82 -3.42
N TYR A 80 6.36 10.64 -2.88
CA TYR A 80 5.37 9.80 -2.19
C TYR A 80 5.46 9.89 -0.66
N ILE A 81 6.68 9.85 -0.09
CA ILE A 81 6.84 9.69 1.36
C ILE A 81 6.24 10.85 2.15
N PRO A 82 6.40 12.14 1.81
CA PRO A 82 5.79 13.24 2.57
C PRO A 82 4.26 13.11 2.65
N LYS A 83 3.62 12.71 1.57
CA LYS A 83 2.15 12.55 1.51
C LYS A 83 1.66 11.33 2.30
N LEU A 84 2.46 10.27 2.33
CA LEU A 84 2.18 9.09 3.15
C LEU A 84 2.42 9.39 4.64
N ALA A 85 3.47 10.12 4.99
CA ALA A 85 3.77 10.51 6.37
C ALA A 85 2.67 11.37 7.00
N THR A 86 2.06 12.26 6.23
CA THR A 86 0.96 13.13 6.68
C THR A 86 -0.42 12.49 6.57
N GLY A 87 -0.55 11.35 5.89
CA GLY A 87 -1.85 10.74 5.59
C GLY A 87 -2.65 11.48 4.51
N GLU A 88 -2.07 12.46 3.82
CA GLU A 88 -2.67 13.04 2.60
C GLU A 88 -2.95 11.93 1.58
N TRP A 89 -1.97 11.07 1.35
CA TRP A 89 -2.14 9.84 0.56
C TRP A 89 -2.08 8.62 1.44
N LYS A 90 -2.88 7.60 1.09
CA LYS A 90 -2.97 6.32 1.78
C LYS A 90 -2.27 5.26 0.95
N GLY A 91 -1.46 4.44 1.64
CA GLY A 91 -0.69 3.37 1.02
C GLY A 91 -1.33 2.00 1.19
N ALA A 92 -1.17 1.16 0.16
CA ALA A 92 -1.51 -0.26 0.17
C ALA A 92 -0.38 -1.10 -0.44
N TYR A 93 -0.48 -2.43 -0.26
CA TYR A 93 0.56 -3.37 -0.67
C TYR A 93 -0.03 -4.57 -1.39
N GLY A 94 0.36 -4.79 -2.62
CA GLY A 94 -0.17 -5.82 -3.51
C GLY A 94 0.87 -6.89 -3.85
N LEU A 95 1.02 -7.90 -2.98
CA LEU A 95 1.89 -9.06 -3.20
C LEU A 95 1.07 -10.30 -3.55
N THR A 96 0.13 -10.66 -2.68
CA THR A 96 -0.65 -11.89 -2.72
C THR A 96 -1.53 -12.00 -3.97
N GLU A 97 -1.54 -13.18 -4.58
CA GLU A 97 -2.41 -13.52 -5.72
C GLU A 97 -3.29 -14.72 -5.37
N PRO A 98 -4.37 -15.00 -6.12
CA PRO A 98 -5.26 -16.14 -5.84
C PRO A 98 -4.55 -17.48 -5.66
N ASN A 99 -3.44 -17.72 -6.37
CA ASN A 99 -2.67 -18.95 -6.33
C ASN A 99 -1.25 -18.77 -5.73
N SER A 100 -0.97 -17.63 -5.09
CA SER A 100 0.35 -17.30 -4.58
C SER A 100 0.23 -16.50 -3.28
N GLY A 101 0.26 -17.21 -2.16
CA GLY A 101 0.30 -16.64 -0.81
C GLY A 101 1.69 -16.83 -0.20
N SER A 102 1.90 -17.92 0.57
CA SER A 102 3.20 -18.23 1.19
C SER A 102 4.32 -18.45 0.16
N ASP A 103 3.99 -19.01 -0.99
CA ASP A 103 4.89 -19.03 -2.15
C ASP A 103 4.76 -17.73 -2.95
N ALA A 104 5.31 -16.64 -2.40
CA ALA A 104 5.24 -15.33 -3.04
C ALA A 104 5.93 -15.28 -4.42
N LEU A 105 7.01 -16.04 -4.59
CA LEU A 105 7.72 -16.12 -5.87
C LEU A 105 6.94 -16.90 -6.93
N GLY A 106 5.93 -17.68 -6.54
CA GLY A 106 4.97 -18.34 -7.43
C GLY A 106 3.97 -17.41 -8.12
N ALA A 107 4.00 -16.09 -7.82
CA ALA A 107 3.12 -15.08 -8.41
C ALA A 107 3.14 -15.10 -9.95
N LYS A 108 1.99 -14.78 -10.55
CA LYS A 108 1.76 -14.82 -12.00
C LYS A 108 1.65 -13.44 -12.66
N SER A 109 1.47 -12.37 -11.87
CA SER A 109 1.44 -11.01 -12.42
C SER A 109 2.75 -10.68 -13.14
N THR A 110 2.63 -10.08 -14.31
CA THR A 110 3.75 -9.76 -15.20
C THR A 110 3.86 -8.28 -15.45
N ALA A 111 5.08 -7.81 -15.70
CA ALA A 111 5.37 -6.46 -16.15
C ALA A 111 6.29 -6.55 -17.37
N THR A 112 5.80 -6.10 -18.52
CA THR A 112 6.56 -6.13 -19.78
C THR A 112 6.99 -4.72 -20.16
N LEU A 113 8.27 -4.53 -20.48
CA LEU A 113 8.76 -3.24 -20.93
C LEU A 113 8.08 -2.84 -22.24
N SER A 114 7.60 -1.63 -22.32
CA SER A 114 6.98 -1.08 -23.55
C SER A 114 7.97 -1.03 -24.70
N ALA A 115 7.47 -1.00 -25.94
CA ALA A 115 8.30 -0.99 -27.15
C ALA A 115 9.23 0.25 -27.22
N ASP A 116 8.83 1.36 -26.62
CA ASP A 116 9.63 2.59 -26.55
C ASP A 116 10.61 2.62 -25.36
N GLY A 117 10.58 1.57 -24.49
CA GLY A 117 11.47 1.42 -23.36
C GLY A 117 11.23 2.39 -22.20
N LYS A 118 10.10 3.13 -22.18
CA LYS A 118 9.87 4.23 -21.24
C LYS A 118 9.00 3.84 -20.04
N HIS A 119 8.24 2.77 -20.13
CA HIS A 119 7.30 2.34 -19.10
C HIS A 119 7.09 0.82 -19.14
N TYR A 120 6.51 0.29 -18.10
CA TYR A 120 6.10 -1.10 -18.05
C TYR A 120 4.59 -1.24 -18.25
N ILE A 121 4.18 -2.33 -18.88
CA ILE A 121 2.79 -2.74 -19.02
C ILE A 121 2.54 -3.88 -18.04
N LEU A 122 1.74 -3.60 -17.01
CA LEU A 122 1.44 -4.52 -15.93
C LEU A 122 0.15 -5.27 -16.23
N ASN A 123 0.20 -6.61 -16.08
CA ASN A 123 -0.96 -7.49 -16.22
C ASN A 123 -1.01 -8.48 -15.06
N GLY A 124 -2.20 -8.67 -14.47
CA GLY A 124 -2.39 -9.62 -13.38
C GLY A 124 -3.48 -9.21 -12.40
N GLN A 125 -3.46 -9.90 -11.26
CA GLN A 125 -4.45 -9.74 -10.20
C GLN A 125 -3.79 -9.90 -8.83
N LYS A 126 -4.19 -9.07 -7.87
CA LYS A 126 -3.83 -9.22 -6.46
C LYS A 126 -5.09 -9.41 -5.63
N CYS A 127 -4.99 -10.13 -4.52
CA CYS A 127 -6.13 -10.41 -3.66
C CYS A 127 -5.84 -10.10 -2.20
N TRP A 128 -6.92 -9.83 -1.46
CA TRP A 128 -6.92 -9.51 -0.02
C TRP A 128 -6.07 -8.28 0.35
N ILE A 129 -6.20 -7.23 -0.43
CA ILE A 129 -5.36 -6.04 -0.27
C ILE A 129 -5.99 -5.09 0.75
N THR A 130 -5.37 -5.00 1.91
CA THR A 130 -5.74 -4.06 2.98
C THR A 130 -5.56 -2.62 2.49
N ASN A 131 -6.49 -1.74 2.84
CA ASN A 131 -6.61 -0.36 2.36
C ASN A 131 -6.89 -0.25 0.85
N GLY A 132 -6.97 -1.37 0.13
CA GLY A 132 -7.04 -1.39 -1.32
C GLY A 132 -8.23 -0.64 -1.91
N GLY A 133 -9.36 -0.54 -1.21
CA GLY A 133 -10.55 0.15 -1.70
C GLY A 133 -10.46 1.68 -1.67
N PHE A 134 -9.55 2.24 -0.86
CA PHE A 134 -9.42 3.70 -0.73
C PHE A 134 -8.00 4.25 -0.92
N ALA A 135 -6.97 3.39 -0.96
CA ALA A 135 -5.59 3.84 -1.09
C ALA A 135 -5.37 4.70 -2.35
N ASP A 136 -4.42 5.62 -2.27
CA ASP A 136 -4.01 6.51 -3.35
C ASP A 136 -2.80 5.96 -4.09
N VAL A 137 -1.97 5.18 -3.38
CA VAL A 137 -0.76 4.56 -3.92
C VAL A 137 -0.63 3.10 -3.45
N TYR A 138 -0.19 2.25 -4.36
CA TYR A 138 -0.05 0.81 -4.17
C TYR A 138 1.37 0.37 -4.50
N THR A 139 2.03 -0.30 -3.57
CA THR A 139 3.29 -1.00 -3.82
C THR A 139 2.96 -2.39 -4.34
N VAL A 140 3.19 -2.66 -5.62
CA VAL A 140 2.73 -3.87 -6.31
C VAL A 140 3.92 -4.66 -6.84
N PHE A 141 3.89 -5.98 -6.67
CA PHE A 141 4.92 -6.89 -7.14
C PHE A 141 4.50 -7.61 -8.42
N ALA A 142 5.39 -7.69 -9.38
CA ALA A 142 5.20 -8.43 -10.62
C ALA A 142 6.53 -8.98 -11.16
N LYS A 143 6.45 -9.93 -12.08
CA LYS A 143 7.60 -10.52 -12.75
C LYS A 143 7.93 -9.78 -14.03
N ILE A 144 9.20 -9.40 -14.18
CA ILE A 144 9.78 -8.90 -15.41
C ILE A 144 10.50 -10.05 -16.10
N ASP A 145 10.39 -10.18 -17.42
CA ASP A 145 11.07 -11.20 -18.24
C ASP A 145 10.87 -12.64 -17.73
N GLY A 146 9.70 -12.92 -17.19
CA GLY A 146 9.30 -14.25 -16.71
C GLY A 146 9.63 -14.54 -15.25
N ASP A 147 10.85 -14.27 -14.77
CA ASP A 147 11.30 -14.70 -13.44
C ASP A 147 11.78 -13.59 -12.51
N LYS A 148 12.20 -12.45 -13.02
CA LYS A 148 12.73 -11.36 -12.20
C LYS A 148 11.62 -10.66 -11.44
N PHE A 149 11.58 -10.88 -10.15
CA PHE A 149 10.61 -10.22 -9.27
C PHE A 149 10.98 -8.76 -9.05
N SER A 150 10.04 -7.86 -9.32
CA SER A 150 10.24 -6.42 -9.15
C SER A 150 9.04 -5.76 -8.51
N THR A 151 9.22 -4.51 -8.07
CA THR A 151 8.21 -3.74 -7.36
C THR A 151 7.87 -2.49 -8.17
N PHE A 152 6.58 -2.20 -8.27
CA PHE A 152 6.03 -1.07 -9.01
C PHE A 152 5.19 -0.20 -8.07
N ILE A 153 5.25 1.11 -8.25
CA ILE A 153 4.37 2.06 -7.57
C ILE A 153 3.22 2.39 -8.52
N ILE A 154 2.01 2.01 -8.12
CA ILE A 154 0.78 2.27 -8.88
C ILE A 154 0.01 3.37 -8.17
N GLU A 155 -0.37 4.43 -8.90
CA GLU A 155 -1.27 5.45 -8.37
C GLU A 155 -2.72 5.11 -8.70
N LYS A 156 -3.61 5.49 -7.81
CA LYS A 156 -5.06 5.43 -8.08
C LYS A 156 -5.39 6.25 -9.32
N GLY A 157 -6.07 5.62 -10.26
CA GLY A 157 -6.44 6.27 -11.52
C GLY A 157 -5.49 6.01 -12.69
N PHE A 158 -4.43 5.21 -12.51
CA PHE A 158 -3.65 4.73 -13.66
C PHE A 158 -4.54 3.94 -14.61
N GLU A 159 -4.40 4.19 -15.91
CA GLU A 159 -5.13 3.46 -16.94
C GLU A 159 -4.82 1.96 -16.85
N GLY A 160 -5.85 1.13 -16.95
CA GLY A 160 -5.72 -0.32 -16.81
C GLY A 160 -5.66 -0.83 -15.36
N PHE A 161 -5.73 0.03 -14.34
CA PHE A 161 -5.83 -0.34 -12.93
C PHE A 161 -7.26 -0.20 -12.43
N THR A 162 -7.80 -1.27 -11.82
CA THR A 162 -9.12 -1.26 -11.18
C THR A 162 -9.11 -2.01 -9.85
N GLN A 163 -10.04 -1.63 -8.98
CA GLN A 163 -10.28 -2.25 -7.68
C GLN A 163 -11.56 -3.08 -7.74
N GLY A 164 -11.55 -4.24 -7.10
CA GLY A 164 -12.74 -5.07 -6.91
C GLY A 164 -13.65 -4.56 -5.78
N PRO A 165 -14.77 -5.24 -5.56
CA PRO A 165 -15.64 -4.96 -4.41
C PRO A 165 -14.95 -5.33 -3.10
N GLU A 166 -15.47 -4.78 -1.99
CA GLU A 166 -15.02 -5.12 -0.65
C GLU A 166 -15.30 -6.58 -0.31
N GLU A 167 -14.33 -7.25 0.28
CA GLU A 167 -14.44 -8.65 0.70
C GLU A 167 -15.33 -8.81 1.94
N HIS A 168 -16.17 -9.84 1.95
CA HIS A 168 -16.96 -10.23 3.11
C HIS A 168 -16.08 -10.99 4.13
N LYS A 169 -15.67 -10.30 5.19
CA LYS A 169 -14.78 -10.85 6.20
C LYS A 169 -15.50 -11.32 7.46
N MET A 170 -14.94 -12.33 8.13
CA MET A 170 -15.43 -12.81 9.41
C MET A 170 -15.21 -11.78 10.52
N GLY A 171 -14.06 -11.13 10.55
CA GLY A 171 -13.65 -10.10 11.52
C GLY A 171 -12.98 -8.91 10.84
N ILE A 172 -12.60 -7.91 11.65
CA ILE A 172 -11.92 -6.68 11.19
C ILE A 172 -12.68 -6.02 10.03
N LYS A 173 -14.00 -5.99 10.13
CA LYS A 173 -14.92 -5.60 9.03
C LYS A 173 -14.81 -4.12 8.66
N GLY A 174 -14.33 -3.26 9.56
CA GLY A 174 -14.10 -1.85 9.28
C GLY A 174 -12.83 -1.55 8.47
N SER A 175 -11.94 -2.55 8.27
CA SER A 175 -10.77 -2.42 7.39
C SER A 175 -11.17 -2.76 5.95
N SER A 176 -10.88 -1.89 5.00
CA SER A 176 -11.06 -2.18 3.57
C SER A 176 -10.14 -3.33 3.15
N THR A 177 -10.70 -4.26 2.39
CA THR A 177 -9.96 -5.38 1.80
C THR A 177 -10.56 -5.71 0.46
N VAL A 178 -9.81 -5.55 -0.62
CA VAL A 178 -10.29 -5.75 -1.99
C VAL A 178 -9.31 -6.56 -2.82
N GLN A 179 -9.74 -6.92 -4.01
CA GLN A 179 -8.86 -7.41 -5.07
C GLN A 179 -8.42 -6.24 -5.94
N LEU A 180 -7.23 -6.34 -6.54
CA LEU A 180 -6.71 -5.39 -7.51
C LEU A 180 -6.54 -6.09 -8.86
N TYR A 181 -6.91 -5.41 -9.92
CA TYR A 181 -6.81 -5.92 -11.29
C TYR A 181 -5.97 -4.97 -12.13
N PHE A 182 -5.08 -5.56 -12.93
CA PHE A 182 -4.21 -4.86 -13.86
C PHE A 182 -4.44 -5.44 -15.25
N GLN A 183 -4.92 -4.61 -16.15
CA GLN A 183 -5.15 -4.97 -17.55
C GLN A 183 -4.48 -3.91 -18.43
N ASP A 184 -3.34 -4.26 -18.98
CA ASP A 184 -2.46 -3.36 -19.73
C ASP A 184 -2.17 -2.05 -18.98
N CYS A 185 -2.01 -2.17 -17.64
CA CYS A 185 -1.78 -1.02 -16.79
C CYS A 185 -0.39 -0.43 -17.05
N LYS A 186 -0.37 0.82 -17.48
CA LYS A 186 0.85 1.55 -17.81
C LYS A 186 1.46 2.18 -16.56
N VAL A 187 2.72 1.84 -16.27
CA VAL A 187 3.48 2.25 -15.09
C VAL A 187 4.80 2.90 -15.46
#